data_62d499256bdebf8a1fda2142f36bcbe1
#
_entry.id   62d499256bdebf8a1fda2142f36bcbe1
#
_cell.length_a   1.000
_cell.length_b   1.000
_cell.length_c   1.000
_cell.angle_alpha   90.00
_cell.angle_beta   90.00
_cell.angle_gamma   90.00
#
_symmetry.space_group_name_H-M   'P 1'
#
loop_
_entity.id
_entity.type
_entity.pdbx_description
1 polymer ?
#
loop_
_entity_poly.entity_id
_entity_poly.type
_entity_poly.pdbx_seq_one_letter_code
_entity_poly.pdbx_strand_id
1 'polypeptide(L)'
;MQISLTVLLCLATGIVSWQALSNSELFSKLSLSPYRVKHNKEIYRIWSHTLVHADMGHLFFNLFALFSFGRAVEHYMPTALFALLYLGAAAFATLPALKKHGDNIYYTSVGASGAVSAVMMLYMFMFPTSELLFFFILP
;
A
#
# COMPACT_ATOMS: atom_id res chain seq x y z
N MET A 1 -10.77 18.57 15.25
CA MET A 1 -11.04 17.74 14.05
C MET A 1 -9.84 16.85 13.84
N GLN A 2 -9.93 15.54 14.12
CA GLN A 2 -8.81 14.63 13.87
C GLN A 2 -8.73 14.35 12.38
N ILE A 3 -7.56 14.58 11.80
CA ILE A 3 -7.31 14.25 10.39
C ILE A 3 -7.17 12.72 10.29
N SER A 4 -7.98 12.10 9.43
CA SER A 4 -7.94 10.65 9.21
C SER A 4 -6.60 10.24 8.57
N LEU A 5 -5.94 9.24 9.15
CA LEU A 5 -4.71 8.68 8.60
C LEU A 5 -4.95 8.04 7.23
N THR A 6 -6.11 7.37 7.04
CA THR A 6 -6.52 6.85 5.72
C THR A 6 -6.49 7.94 4.66
N VAL A 7 -7.08 9.11 4.96
CA VAL A 7 -7.09 10.24 4.00
C VAL A 7 -5.67 10.74 3.71
N LEU A 8 -4.83 10.86 4.74
CA LEU A 8 -3.43 11.26 4.56
C LEU A 8 -2.66 10.27 3.70
N LEU A 9 -2.83 8.96 3.94
CA LEU A 9 -2.20 7.91 3.13
C LEU A 9 -2.68 7.97 1.67
N CYS A 10 -3.98 8.15 1.44
CA CYS A 10 -4.52 8.29 0.09
C CYS A 10 -3.96 9.50 -0.65
N LEU A 11 -3.91 10.67 0.02
CA LEU A 11 -3.36 11.88 -0.57
C LEU A 11 -1.86 11.74 -0.88
N ALA A 12 -1.07 11.27 0.09
CA ALA A 12 0.37 11.07 -0.09
C ALA A 12 0.65 10.09 -1.24
N THR A 13 -0.02 8.93 -1.24
CA THR A 13 0.11 7.91 -2.29
C THR A 13 -0.32 8.46 -3.66
N GLY A 14 -1.44 9.16 -3.72
CA GLY A 14 -1.95 9.75 -4.96
C GLY A 14 -0.97 10.76 -5.56
N ILE A 15 -0.48 11.71 -4.75
CA ILE A 15 0.46 12.75 -5.20
C ILE A 15 1.80 12.13 -5.65
N VAL A 16 2.38 11.26 -4.82
CA VAL A 16 3.69 10.64 -5.12
C VAL A 16 3.60 9.74 -6.35
N SER A 17 2.55 8.90 -6.46
CA SER A 17 2.36 8.05 -7.63
C SER A 17 2.16 8.86 -8.90
N TRP A 18 1.35 9.92 -8.85
CA TRP A 18 1.14 10.79 -10.00
C TRP A 18 2.46 11.39 -10.51
N GLN A 19 3.29 11.88 -9.60
CA GLN A 19 4.62 12.41 -9.96
C GLN A 19 5.55 11.32 -10.51
N ALA A 20 5.55 10.13 -9.89
CA ALA A 20 6.40 9.02 -10.28
C ALA A 20 6.05 8.45 -11.66
N LEU A 21 4.78 8.49 -12.08
CA LEU A 21 4.35 8.03 -13.41
C LEU A 21 4.99 8.83 -14.57
N SER A 22 5.36 10.08 -14.31
CA SER A 22 6.06 10.93 -15.28
C SER A 22 7.55 11.15 -14.98
N ASN A 23 8.06 10.56 -13.88
CA ASN A 23 9.44 10.72 -13.43
C ASN A 23 10.05 9.34 -13.10
N SER A 24 10.78 8.78 -14.06
CA SER A 24 11.39 7.45 -13.96
C SER A 24 12.44 7.35 -12.85
N GLU A 25 13.14 8.44 -12.52
CA GLU A 25 14.10 8.48 -11.42
C GLU A 25 13.40 8.34 -10.07
N LEU A 26 12.36 9.13 -9.85
CA LEU A 26 11.53 9.05 -8.64
C LEU A 26 10.89 7.67 -8.50
N PHE A 27 10.33 7.14 -9.60
CA PHE A 27 9.76 5.80 -9.65
C PHE A 27 10.77 4.74 -9.22
N SER A 28 11.96 4.72 -9.83
CA SER A 28 13.04 3.79 -9.52
C SER A 28 13.55 3.94 -8.09
N LYS A 29 13.65 5.18 -7.59
CA LYS A 29 14.11 5.48 -6.23
C LYS A 29 13.17 4.91 -5.17
N LEU A 30 11.85 4.98 -5.38
CA LEU A 30 10.84 4.56 -4.40
C LEU A 30 10.41 3.10 -4.56
N SER A 31 10.61 2.48 -5.73
CA SER A 31 10.25 1.07 -5.97
C SER A 31 11.01 0.12 -5.03
N LEU A 32 10.35 -0.97 -4.63
CA LEU A 32 11.01 -2.08 -3.94
C LEU A 32 12.03 -2.71 -4.87
N SER A 33 13.27 -2.76 -4.45
CA SER A 33 14.34 -3.55 -5.07
C SER A 33 14.98 -4.41 -4.00
N PRO A 34 14.67 -5.72 -3.94
CA PRO A 34 15.25 -6.65 -2.98
C PRO A 34 16.77 -6.65 -3.00
N TYR A 35 17.37 -6.53 -4.17
CA TYR A 35 18.82 -6.43 -4.33
C TYR A 35 19.38 -5.22 -3.57
N ARG A 36 18.79 -4.02 -3.78
CA ARG A 36 19.26 -2.78 -3.12
C ARG A 36 19.01 -2.80 -1.61
N VAL A 37 17.90 -3.41 -1.17
CA VAL A 37 17.65 -3.61 0.27
C VAL A 37 18.74 -4.47 0.90
N LYS A 38 19.10 -5.58 0.26
CA LYS A 38 20.09 -6.55 0.77
C LYS A 38 21.52 -6.01 0.71
N HIS A 39 21.95 -5.51 -0.43
CA HIS A 39 23.36 -5.16 -0.69
C HIS A 39 23.68 -3.70 -0.40
N ASN A 40 22.78 -2.77 -0.68
CA ASN A 40 22.98 -1.33 -0.47
C ASN A 40 22.39 -0.80 0.83
N LYS A 41 21.67 -1.66 1.60
CA LYS A 41 21.00 -1.28 2.85
C LYS A 41 19.91 -0.20 2.66
N GLU A 42 19.30 -0.13 1.49
CA GLU A 42 18.22 0.82 1.18
C GLU A 42 16.88 0.32 1.76
N ILE A 43 16.83 0.19 3.11
CA ILE A 43 15.70 -0.42 3.86
C ILE A 43 14.39 0.36 3.68
N TYR A 44 14.45 1.68 3.45
CA TYR A 44 13.28 2.52 3.23
C TYR A 44 12.37 2.01 2.10
N ARG A 45 12.92 1.26 1.13
CA ARG A 45 12.18 0.65 0.01
C ARG A 45 11.11 -0.33 0.43
N ILE A 46 11.22 -0.89 1.65
CA ILE A 46 10.22 -1.78 2.25
C ILE A 46 8.87 -1.06 2.45
N TRP A 47 8.89 0.27 2.57
CA TRP A 47 7.69 1.08 2.72
C TRP A 47 7.45 2.03 1.56
N SER A 48 8.50 2.62 0.99
CA SER A 48 8.33 3.62 -0.07
C SER A 48 7.66 3.07 -1.33
N HIS A 49 7.78 1.76 -1.60
CA HIS A 49 7.14 1.12 -2.75
C HIS A 49 5.60 1.21 -2.72
N THR A 50 5.01 1.39 -1.53
CA THR A 50 3.55 1.57 -1.39
C THR A 50 3.07 2.93 -1.92
N LEU A 51 3.97 3.89 -2.08
CA LEU A 51 3.67 5.24 -2.56
C LEU A 51 3.70 5.34 -4.09
N VAL A 52 4.19 4.32 -4.80
CA VAL A 52 4.29 4.32 -6.27
C VAL A 52 3.52 3.16 -6.87
N HIS A 53 2.95 3.37 -8.05
CA HIS A 53 2.10 2.40 -8.74
C HIS A 53 2.51 2.31 -10.21
N ALA A 54 2.33 1.13 -10.82
CA ALA A 54 2.77 0.84 -12.18
C ALA A 54 2.00 1.66 -13.24
N ASP A 55 0.72 1.93 -12.96
CA ASP A 55 -0.18 2.67 -13.85
C ASP A 55 -1.33 3.31 -13.06
N MET A 56 -2.13 4.13 -13.75
CA MET A 56 -3.26 4.86 -13.16
C MET A 56 -4.38 3.94 -12.68
N GLY A 57 -4.63 2.82 -13.37
CA GLY A 57 -5.64 1.86 -12.96
C GLY A 57 -5.25 1.18 -11.63
N HIS A 58 -4.01 0.74 -11.53
CA HIS A 58 -3.44 0.17 -10.31
C HIS A 58 -3.51 1.16 -9.13
N LEU A 59 -3.15 2.42 -9.36
CA LEU A 59 -3.28 3.48 -8.37
C LEU A 59 -4.74 3.68 -7.93
N PHE A 60 -5.65 3.82 -8.91
CA PHE A 60 -7.06 4.06 -8.63
C PHE A 60 -7.68 2.97 -7.75
N PHE A 61 -7.48 1.70 -8.10
CA PHE A 61 -8.05 0.59 -7.33
C PHE A 61 -7.47 0.49 -5.91
N ASN A 62 -6.17 0.76 -5.73
CA ASN A 62 -5.57 0.79 -4.40
C ASN A 62 -6.13 1.94 -3.55
N LEU A 63 -6.24 3.15 -4.10
CA LEU A 63 -6.79 4.30 -3.38
C LEU A 63 -8.28 4.12 -3.06
N PHE A 64 -9.05 3.59 -4.02
CA PHE A 64 -10.47 3.31 -3.82
C PHE A 64 -10.69 2.29 -2.68
N ALA A 65 -9.96 1.18 -2.70
CA ALA A 65 -10.05 0.16 -1.66
C ALA A 65 -9.56 0.70 -0.30
N LEU A 66 -8.41 1.40 -0.27
CA LEU A 66 -7.89 1.98 0.97
C LEU A 66 -8.87 3.00 1.56
N PHE A 67 -9.43 3.88 0.74
CA PHE A 67 -10.39 4.88 1.21
C PHE A 67 -11.67 4.23 1.74
N SER A 68 -12.25 3.28 0.99
CA SER A 68 -13.50 2.63 1.34
C SER A 68 -13.39 1.80 2.62
N PHE A 69 -12.41 0.92 2.71
CA PHE A 69 -12.26 0.02 3.84
C PHE A 69 -11.45 0.64 4.98
N GLY A 70 -10.42 1.42 4.65
CA GLY A 70 -9.54 2.05 5.64
C GLY A 70 -10.28 3.03 6.54
N ARG A 71 -11.18 3.84 5.98
CA ARG A 71 -12.01 4.77 6.75
C ARG A 71 -12.88 4.04 7.78
N ALA A 72 -13.51 2.94 7.39
CA ALA A 72 -14.33 2.15 8.28
C ALA A 72 -13.49 1.49 9.39
N VAL A 73 -12.36 0.87 9.05
CA VAL A 73 -11.47 0.23 10.02
C VAL A 73 -10.88 1.26 10.99
N GLU A 74 -10.38 2.40 10.49
CA GLU A 74 -9.80 3.47 11.30
C GLU A 74 -10.78 4.05 12.32
N HIS A 75 -12.08 4.07 11.98
CA HIS A 75 -13.11 4.58 12.90
C HIS A 75 -13.24 3.73 14.18
N TYR A 76 -12.97 2.43 14.11
CA TYR A 76 -13.16 1.48 15.21
C TYR A 76 -11.86 1.09 15.91
N MET A 77 -10.73 1.72 15.57
CA MET A 77 -9.46 1.42 16.21
C MET A 77 -8.61 2.67 16.43
N PRO A 78 -7.70 2.67 17.44
CA PRO A 78 -6.77 3.77 17.61
C PRO A 78 -5.91 4.00 16.36
N THR A 79 -5.70 5.26 15.97
CA THR A 79 -4.89 5.63 14.80
C THR A 79 -3.49 4.99 14.81
N ALA A 80 -2.88 4.86 15.99
CA ALA A 80 -1.57 4.20 16.14
C ALA A 80 -1.62 2.71 15.75
N LEU A 81 -2.70 2.00 16.10
CA LEU A 81 -2.87 0.60 15.69
C LEU A 81 -3.15 0.48 14.20
N PHE A 82 -3.92 1.40 13.62
CA PHE A 82 -4.13 1.43 12.17
C PHE A 82 -2.83 1.70 11.41
N ALA A 83 -2.00 2.63 11.90
CA ALA A 83 -0.67 2.88 11.34
C ALA A 83 0.22 1.62 11.42
N LEU A 84 0.23 0.95 12.57
CA LEU A 84 1.00 -0.28 12.76
C LEU A 84 0.52 -1.41 11.84
N LEU A 85 -0.80 -1.58 11.69
CA LEU A 85 -1.39 -2.52 10.74
C LEU A 85 -0.91 -2.25 9.32
N TYR A 86 -1.07 -1.00 8.83
CA TYR A 86 -0.74 -0.62 7.47
C TYR A 86 0.77 -0.80 7.18
N LEU A 87 1.62 -0.23 8.02
CA LEU A 87 3.08 -0.29 7.85
C LEU A 87 3.64 -1.69 8.08
N GLY A 88 3.10 -2.42 9.05
CA GLY A 88 3.48 -3.80 9.33
C GLY A 88 3.10 -4.74 8.19
N ALA A 89 1.88 -4.60 7.65
CA ALA A 89 1.44 -5.38 6.50
C ALA A 89 2.24 -5.05 5.23
N ALA A 90 2.55 -3.76 4.99
CA ALA A 90 3.43 -3.35 3.90
C ALA A 90 4.79 -4.06 3.98
N ALA A 91 5.42 -4.04 5.15
CA ALA A 91 6.71 -4.69 5.36
C ALA A 91 6.59 -6.23 5.22
N PHE A 92 5.59 -6.83 5.84
CA PHE A 92 5.39 -8.28 5.78
C PHE A 92 5.16 -8.78 4.34
N ALA A 93 4.41 -8.04 3.54
CA ALA A 93 4.15 -8.36 2.14
C ALA A 93 5.42 -8.37 1.27
N THR A 94 6.50 -7.69 1.69
CA THR A 94 7.77 -7.70 0.95
C THR A 94 8.63 -8.93 1.21
N LEU A 95 8.40 -9.67 2.31
CA LEU A 95 9.27 -10.78 2.73
C LEU A 95 9.49 -11.84 1.66
N PRO A 96 8.46 -12.32 0.92
CA PRO A 96 8.66 -13.29 -0.13
C PRO A 96 9.57 -12.77 -1.25
N ALA A 97 9.38 -11.50 -1.65
CA ALA A 97 10.20 -10.86 -2.67
C ALA A 97 11.65 -10.68 -2.21
N LEU A 98 11.86 -10.22 -0.97
CA LEU A 98 13.18 -10.07 -0.38
C LEU A 98 13.93 -11.41 -0.32
N LYS A 99 13.24 -12.49 0.07
CA LYS A 99 13.82 -13.83 0.14
C LYS A 99 14.16 -14.39 -1.24
N LYS A 100 13.23 -14.25 -2.20
CA LYS A 100 13.35 -14.87 -3.53
C LYS A 100 14.26 -14.10 -4.48
N HIS A 101 14.24 -12.76 -4.40
CA HIS A 101 14.86 -11.86 -5.38
C HIS A 101 16.00 -11.00 -4.81
N GLY A 102 16.50 -11.33 -3.62
CA GLY A 102 17.57 -10.56 -2.96
C GLY A 102 18.87 -10.42 -3.75
N ASP A 103 19.13 -11.31 -4.69
CA ASP A 103 20.33 -11.29 -5.57
C ASP A 103 19.97 -10.97 -7.04
N ASN A 104 18.71 -10.64 -7.33
CA ASN A 104 18.26 -10.26 -8.67
C ASN A 104 18.23 -8.74 -8.84
N ILE A 105 19.18 -8.19 -9.58
CA ILE A 105 19.32 -6.74 -9.84
C ILE A 105 18.17 -6.16 -10.69
N TYR A 106 17.47 -7.00 -11.46
CA TYR A 106 16.40 -6.58 -12.37
C TYR A 106 15.01 -6.60 -11.75
N TYR A 107 14.85 -7.30 -10.62
CA TYR A 107 13.53 -7.39 -9.98
C TYR A 107 13.20 -6.12 -9.24
N THR A 108 12.03 -5.55 -9.56
CA THR A 108 11.41 -4.46 -8.82
C THR A 108 9.91 -4.71 -8.66
N SER A 109 9.31 -4.16 -7.60
CA SER A 109 7.87 -4.15 -7.43
C SER A 109 7.38 -2.85 -6.80
N VAL A 110 6.10 -2.53 -7.01
CA VAL A 110 5.44 -1.30 -6.57
C VAL A 110 4.02 -1.58 -6.15
N GLY A 111 3.43 -0.66 -5.40
CA GLY A 111 2.01 -0.67 -5.03
C GLY A 111 1.76 -0.92 -3.56
N ALA A 112 0.64 -0.37 -3.09
CA ALA A 112 0.17 -0.50 -1.71
C ALA A 112 -0.64 -1.79 -1.45
N SER A 113 -0.81 -2.64 -2.46
CA SER A 113 -1.77 -3.76 -2.45
C SER A 113 -1.62 -4.71 -1.25
N GLY A 114 -0.41 -4.97 -0.79
CA GLY A 114 -0.18 -5.81 0.40
C GLY A 114 -0.77 -5.20 1.67
N ALA A 115 -0.53 -3.91 1.91
CA ALA A 115 -1.10 -3.19 3.05
C ALA A 115 -2.62 -3.00 2.90
N VAL A 116 -3.09 -2.66 1.69
CA VAL A 116 -4.52 -2.51 1.40
C VAL A 116 -5.27 -3.82 1.61
N SER A 117 -4.71 -4.95 1.17
CA SER A 117 -5.31 -6.28 1.37
C SER A 117 -5.46 -6.63 2.86
N ALA A 118 -4.49 -6.26 3.70
CA ALA A 118 -4.59 -6.47 5.14
C ALA A 118 -5.71 -5.63 5.77
N VAL A 119 -5.87 -4.36 5.34
CA VAL A 119 -6.97 -3.49 5.77
C VAL A 119 -8.32 -4.05 5.34
N MET A 120 -8.44 -4.52 4.08
CA MET A 120 -9.66 -5.16 3.57
C MET A 120 -10.00 -6.43 4.35
N MET A 121 -9.00 -7.27 4.62
CA MET A 121 -9.20 -8.50 5.39
C MET A 121 -9.70 -8.18 6.80
N LEU A 122 -9.09 -7.20 7.48
CA LEU A 122 -9.55 -6.79 8.81
C LEU A 122 -10.98 -6.24 8.75
N TYR A 123 -11.33 -5.44 7.72
CA TYR A 123 -12.70 -4.98 7.51
C TYR A 123 -13.69 -6.16 7.43
N MET A 124 -13.37 -7.18 6.64
CA MET A 124 -14.24 -8.37 6.50
C MET A 124 -14.42 -9.12 7.83
N PHE A 125 -13.38 -9.18 8.66
CA PHE A 125 -13.50 -9.76 10.01
C PHE A 125 -14.33 -8.92 10.96
N MET A 126 -14.24 -7.59 10.88
CA MET A 126 -15.01 -6.69 11.73
C MET A 126 -16.49 -6.60 11.32
N PHE A 127 -16.77 -6.75 10.02
CA PHE A 127 -18.09 -6.58 9.43
C PHE A 127 -18.48 -7.77 8.53
N PRO A 128 -18.59 -9.00 9.09
CA PRO A 128 -18.77 -10.21 8.29
C PRO A 128 -20.11 -10.30 7.54
N THR A 129 -21.10 -9.50 7.95
CA THR A 129 -22.44 -9.46 7.32
C THR A 129 -22.63 -8.23 6.43
N SER A 130 -21.60 -7.40 6.24
CA SER A 130 -21.72 -6.23 5.37
C SER A 130 -21.78 -6.66 3.90
N GLU A 131 -22.76 -6.13 3.18
CA GLU A 131 -22.84 -6.29 1.74
C GLU A 131 -21.78 -5.41 1.06
N LEU A 132 -20.89 -6.05 0.30
CA LEU A 132 -19.90 -5.34 -0.50
C LEU A 132 -20.50 -5.07 -1.88
N LEU A 133 -21.02 -3.88 -2.09
CA LEU A 133 -21.46 -3.43 -3.40
C LEU A 133 -20.24 -3.09 -4.25
N PHE A 134 -19.83 -4.03 -5.09
CA PHE A 134 -18.74 -3.81 -6.04
C PHE A 134 -19.26 -2.97 -7.22
N PHE A 135 -18.86 -1.70 -7.29
CA PHE A 135 -19.32 -0.73 -8.30
C PHE A 135 -20.85 -0.55 -8.40
N PHE A 136 -21.58 -0.74 -7.31
CA PHE A 136 -23.06 -0.69 -7.30
C PHE A 136 -23.76 -1.69 -8.25
N ILE A 137 -23.05 -2.72 -8.71
CA ILE A 137 -23.56 -3.65 -9.73
C ILE A 137 -23.87 -5.04 -9.15
N LEU A 138 -23.19 -5.47 -8.10
CA LEU A 138 -23.42 -6.78 -7.48
C LEU A 138 -23.60 -6.64 -5.97
N PRO A 139 -24.65 -7.30 -5.39
CA PRO A 139 -24.78 -7.45 -3.95
C PRO A 139 -23.73 -8.41 -3.40
#